data_b24a37b9744e67b81f659fc78c9261d3
#
_entry.id   b24a37b9744e67b81f659fc78c9261d3
#
_cell.length_a   1.000
_cell.length_b   1.000
_cell.length_c   1.000
_cell.angle_alpha   90.00
_cell.angle_beta   90.00
_cell.angle_gamma   90.00
#
_symmetry.space_group_name_H-M   'P 1'
#
loop_
_entity.id
_entity.type
_entity.pdbx_description
1 polymer ?
#
loop_
_entity_poly.entity_id
_entity_poly.type
_entity_poly.pdbx_seq_one_letter_code
_entity_poly.pdbx_strand_id
1 'polypeptide(L)'
;MTAFIGEFNCKLDEKGRLSIPSKLRAQFPEAVGNTLVVNRGFEKCLVLYTKEDWLDETAKLNAVDDFMSPDIRRFKRIFTNGANLVQIDGAQRILVPKKLLEYAELSAEVILVANGNKIELWDHAIYESELNVDAAEMSQLAQLFHQQRNQG
;
A
#
# COMPACT_ATOMS: atom_id res chain seq x y z
N MET A 1 7.91 2.19 -14.34
CA MET A 1 7.08 1.38 -13.43
C MET A 1 7.97 0.43 -12.64
N THR A 2 7.83 0.44 -11.33
CA THR A 2 8.57 -0.47 -10.45
C THR A 2 7.72 -1.71 -10.20
N ALA A 3 8.34 -2.88 -10.06
CA ALA A 3 7.65 -4.10 -9.64
C ALA A 3 8.44 -4.69 -8.48
N PHE A 4 7.72 -5.07 -7.43
CA PHE A 4 8.31 -5.65 -6.21
C PHE A 4 7.88 -7.10 -6.06
N ILE A 5 8.70 -7.90 -5.40
CA ILE A 5 8.44 -9.32 -5.18
C ILE A 5 8.71 -9.66 -3.72
N GLY A 6 7.78 -10.37 -3.10
CA GLY A 6 7.97 -11.02 -1.82
C GLY A 6 7.13 -10.46 -0.68
N GLU A 7 7.28 -11.11 0.45
CA GLU A 7 6.70 -10.72 1.73
C GLU A 7 7.82 -10.59 2.74
N PHE A 8 7.74 -9.59 3.60
CA PHE A 8 8.81 -9.28 4.54
C PHE A 8 8.24 -8.95 5.90
N ASN A 9 8.63 -9.69 6.91
CA ASN A 9 8.29 -9.35 8.29
C ASN A 9 9.17 -8.21 8.77
N CYS A 10 8.59 -7.25 9.46
CA CYS A 10 9.36 -6.15 10.02
C CYS A 10 8.74 -5.65 11.32
N LYS A 11 9.47 -4.80 12.02
CA LYS A 11 9.10 -4.29 13.32
C LYS A 11 8.71 -2.81 13.24
N LEU A 12 7.65 -2.47 13.95
CA LEU A 12 7.23 -1.09 14.18
C LEU A 12 7.58 -0.75 15.62
N ASP A 13 8.36 0.32 15.84
CA ASP A 13 8.70 0.73 17.19
C ASP A 13 7.59 1.60 17.82
N GLU A 14 7.76 1.94 19.10
CA GLU A 14 6.78 2.71 19.85
C GLU A 14 6.57 4.12 19.31
N LYS A 15 7.55 4.65 18.56
CA LYS A 15 7.48 5.98 17.96
C LYS A 15 6.86 5.98 16.58
N GLY A 16 6.45 4.81 16.07
CA GLY A 16 5.86 4.68 14.73
C GLY A 16 6.88 4.55 13.62
N ARG A 17 8.13 4.19 13.93
CA ARG A 17 9.16 3.97 12.92
C ARG A 17 9.16 2.52 12.49
N LEU A 18 9.10 2.33 11.18
CA LEU A 18 9.07 1.02 10.54
C LEU A 18 10.40 0.79 9.83
N SER A 19 11.07 -0.31 10.16
CA SER A 19 12.33 -0.68 9.51
C SER A 19 12.06 -1.30 8.14
N ILE A 20 12.72 -0.78 7.10
CA ILE A 20 12.63 -1.34 5.74
C ILE A 20 13.63 -2.50 5.65
N PRO A 21 13.20 -3.74 5.39
CA PRO A 21 14.13 -4.86 5.24
C PRO A 21 15.11 -4.61 4.09
N SER A 22 16.36 -5.00 4.28
CA SER A 22 17.41 -4.78 3.28
C SER A 22 17.10 -5.44 1.94
N LYS A 23 16.47 -6.61 1.94
CA LYS A 23 16.09 -7.31 0.72
C LYS A 23 15.04 -6.56 -0.08
N LEU A 24 14.12 -5.89 0.61
CA LEU A 24 13.14 -5.04 -0.05
C LEU A 24 13.79 -3.74 -0.53
N ARG A 25 14.63 -3.12 0.32
CA ARG A 25 15.35 -1.88 -0.03
C ARG A 25 16.15 -2.06 -1.30
N ALA A 26 16.78 -3.23 -1.48
CA ALA A 26 17.57 -3.56 -2.66
C ALA A 26 16.74 -3.60 -3.96
N GLN A 27 15.42 -3.76 -3.86
CA GLN A 27 14.52 -3.75 -5.02
C GLN A 27 14.11 -2.35 -5.46
N PHE A 28 14.38 -1.32 -4.66
CA PHE A 28 14.06 0.04 -5.05
C PHE A 28 15.06 0.54 -6.09
N PRO A 29 14.60 1.17 -7.19
CA PRO A 29 15.51 1.84 -8.13
C PRO A 29 16.32 2.93 -7.43
N GLU A 30 17.54 3.16 -7.88
CA GLU A 30 18.40 4.22 -7.33
C GLU A 30 17.75 5.61 -7.41
N ALA A 31 16.98 5.85 -8.47
CA ALA A 31 16.29 7.13 -8.68
C ALA A 31 15.26 7.45 -7.59
N VAL A 32 14.81 6.45 -6.83
CA VAL A 32 13.86 6.65 -5.71
C VAL A 32 14.50 7.48 -4.60
N GLY A 33 15.80 7.32 -4.38
CA GLY A 33 16.49 7.98 -3.27
C GLY A 33 15.90 7.52 -1.93
N ASN A 34 15.56 8.48 -1.09
CA ASN A 34 15.06 8.21 0.26
C ASN A 34 13.60 8.65 0.46
N THR A 35 12.88 9.00 -0.60
CA THR A 35 11.51 9.52 -0.48
C THR A 35 10.51 8.51 -0.99
N LEU A 36 9.51 8.22 -0.17
CA LEU A 36 8.39 7.34 -0.51
C LEU A 36 7.08 8.05 -0.20
N VAL A 37 5.98 7.49 -0.68
CA VAL A 37 4.63 7.96 -0.35
C VAL A 37 3.88 6.84 0.33
N VAL A 38 3.24 7.13 1.46
CA VAL A 38 2.39 6.18 2.15
C VAL A 38 0.96 6.71 2.14
N ASN A 39 -0.02 5.83 1.92
CA ASN A 39 -1.43 6.17 1.93
C ASN A 39 -2.24 5.02 2.54
N ARG A 40 -3.50 5.28 2.82
CA ARG A 40 -4.44 4.24 3.26
C ARG A 40 -4.75 3.30 2.10
N GLY A 41 -4.81 2.01 2.38
CA GLY A 41 -5.35 1.03 1.43
C GLY A 41 -6.87 1.02 1.43
N PHE A 42 -7.46 0.25 0.53
CA PHE A 42 -8.91 0.04 0.52
C PHE A 42 -9.36 -0.90 1.64
N GLU A 43 -8.51 -1.84 2.02
CA GLU A 43 -8.71 -2.69 3.19
C GLU A 43 -8.00 -2.07 4.40
N LYS A 44 -7.96 -2.78 5.53
CA LYS A 44 -7.24 -2.32 6.74
C LYS A 44 -5.74 -2.48 6.60
N CYS A 45 -5.17 -1.74 5.67
CA CYS A 45 -3.73 -1.73 5.41
C CYS A 45 -3.30 -0.35 4.95
N LEU A 46 -1.99 -0.16 4.89
CA LEU A 46 -1.40 1.00 4.23
C LEU A 46 -0.75 0.55 2.94
N VAL A 47 -0.54 1.49 2.03
CA VAL A 47 0.14 1.23 0.77
C VAL A 47 1.32 2.18 0.65
N LEU A 48 2.47 1.63 0.31
CA LEU A 48 3.71 2.36 0.12
C LEU A 48 4.04 2.37 -1.37
N TYR A 49 4.33 3.57 -1.88
CA TYR A 49 4.65 3.80 -3.29
C TYR A 49 5.99 4.49 -3.40
N THR A 50 6.70 4.29 -4.52
CA THR A 50 7.69 5.28 -4.94
C THR A 50 6.94 6.56 -5.32
N LYS A 51 7.60 7.70 -5.23
CA LYS A 51 6.98 8.96 -5.61
C LYS A 51 6.51 8.95 -7.07
N GLU A 52 7.31 8.38 -7.95
CA GLU A 52 6.98 8.26 -9.37
C GLU A 52 5.70 7.44 -9.58
N ASP A 53 5.61 6.27 -8.96
CA ASP A 53 4.44 5.41 -9.09
C ASP A 53 3.19 6.05 -8.47
N TRP A 54 3.36 6.80 -7.38
CA TRP A 54 2.25 7.56 -6.79
C TRP A 54 1.73 8.63 -7.76
N LEU A 55 2.62 9.35 -8.44
CA LEU A 55 2.22 10.35 -9.42
C LEU A 55 1.50 9.72 -10.62
N ASP A 56 1.94 8.55 -11.07
CA ASP A 56 1.25 7.79 -12.12
C ASP A 56 -0.15 7.38 -11.68
N GLU A 57 -0.29 6.92 -10.45
CA GLU A 57 -1.59 6.51 -9.90
C GLU A 57 -2.55 7.70 -9.77
N THR A 58 -2.06 8.83 -9.30
CA THR A 58 -2.89 10.05 -9.19
C THR A 58 -3.22 10.65 -10.55
N ALA A 59 -2.36 10.47 -11.54
CA ALA A 59 -2.68 10.89 -12.92
C ALA A 59 -3.88 10.12 -13.47
N LYS A 60 -3.96 8.82 -13.23
CA LYS A 60 -5.12 8.00 -13.60
C LYS A 60 -6.38 8.46 -12.88
N LEU A 61 -6.27 8.73 -11.60
CA LEU A 61 -7.38 9.23 -10.80
C LEU A 61 -7.90 10.56 -11.33
N ASN A 62 -6.99 11.48 -11.62
CA ASN A 62 -7.34 12.82 -12.08
C ASN A 62 -7.85 12.84 -13.52
N ALA A 63 -7.58 11.81 -14.31
CA ALA A 63 -8.09 11.67 -15.68
C ALA A 63 -9.58 11.36 -15.72
N VAL A 64 -10.16 10.86 -14.63
CA VAL A 64 -11.60 10.60 -14.54
C VAL A 64 -12.32 11.92 -14.35
N ASP A 65 -13.24 12.24 -15.28
CA ASP A 65 -14.02 13.48 -15.24
C ASP A 65 -14.97 13.46 -14.04
N ASP A 66 -14.86 14.48 -13.19
CA ASP A 66 -15.68 14.60 -11.98
C ASP A 66 -16.57 15.84 -11.97
N PHE A 67 -16.61 16.61 -13.08
CA PHE A 67 -17.31 17.90 -13.11
C PHE A 67 -18.78 17.75 -12.71
N MET A 68 -19.46 16.72 -13.21
CA MET A 68 -20.87 16.49 -12.93
C MET A 68 -21.14 15.46 -11.83
N SER A 69 -20.10 14.96 -11.16
CA SER A 69 -20.25 13.88 -10.18
C SER A 69 -19.69 14.25 -8.80
N PRO A 70 -20.56 14.62 -7.85
CA PRO A 70 -20.14 14.84 -6.47
C PRO A 70 -19.51 13.58 -5.84
N ASP A 71 -19.98 12.39 -6.19
CA ASP A 71 -19.46 11.14 -5.64
C ASP A 71 -18.04 10.87 -6.12
N ILE A 72 -17.74 11.13 -7.40
CA ILE A 72 -16.38 10.99 -7.92
C ILE A 72 -15.45 12.00 -7.24
N ARG A 73 -15.87 13.25 -7.07
CA ARG A 73 -15.07 14.25 -6.36
C ARG A 73 -14.82 13.83 -4.92
N ARG A 74 -15.82 13.28 -4.24
CA ARG A 74 -15.68 12.79 -2.87
C ARG A 74 -14.70 11.63 -2.81
N PHE A 75 -14.79 10.67 -3.72
CA PHE A 75 -13.86 9.55 -3.80
C PHE A 75 -12.42 10.05 -3.95
N LYS A 76 -12.18 10.99 -4.86
CA LYS A 76 -10.84 11.56 -5.06
C LYS A 76 -10.28 12.17 -3.77
N ARG A 77 -11.11 12.92 -3.03
CA ARG A 77 -10.68 13.51 -1.75
C ARG A 77 -10.35 12.43 -0.71
N ILE A 78 -11.20 11.43 -0.58
CA ILE A 78 -10.99 10.33 0.38
C ILE A 78 -9.72 9.57 0.02
N PHE A 79 -9.54 9.24 -1.25
CA PHE A 79 -8.37 8.50 -1.71
C PHE A 79 -7.07 9.22 -1.42
N THR A 80 -7.01 10.54 -1.65
CA THR A 80 -5.77 11.31 -1.47
C THR A 80 -5.55 11.84 -0.06
N ASN A 81 -6.56 11.80 0.79
CA ASN A 81 -6.52 12.41 2.12
C ASN A 81 -5.43 11.85 3.03
N GLY A 82 -5.15 10.56 2.94
CA GLY A 82 -4.16 9.90 3.78
C GLY A 82 -2.73 9.94 3.23
N ALA A 83 -2.53 10.47 2.02
CA ALA A 83 -1.21 10.42 1.37
C ALA A 83 -0.21 11.33 2.07
N ASN A 84 0.96 10.78 2.39
CA ASN A 84 2.05 11.50 3.03
C ASN A 84 3.38 11.11 2.41
N LEU A 85 4.24 12.11 2.21
CA LEU A 85 5.64 11.86 1.89
C LEU A 85 6.35 11.38 3.16
N VAL A 86 7.12 10.33 3.05
CA VAL A 86 7.95 9.82 4.15
C VAL A 86 9.38 9.68 3.67
N GLN A 87 10.33 9.90 4.59
CA GLN A 87 11.76 9.82 4.29
C GLN A 87 12.32 8.55 4.93
N ILE A 88 13.13 7.82 4.17
CA ILE A 88 13.91 6.71 4.72
C ILE A 88 15.11 7.34 5.43
N ASP A 89 15.23 7.12 6.75
CA ASP A 89 16.33 7.68 7.55
C ASP A 89 17.64 6.87 7.39
N GLY A 90 18.70 7.32 8.06
CA GLY A 90 20.00 6.67 8.00
C GLY A 90 20.03 5.25 8.58
N ALA A 91 19.04 4.87 9.37
CA ALA A 91 18.88 3.52 9.90
C ALA A 91 17.88 2.69 9.06
N GLN A 92 17.55 3.13 7.86
CA GLN A 92 16.61 2.47 6.93
C GLN A 92 15.20 2.33 7.52
N ARG A 93 14.72 3.36 8.21
CA ARG A 93 13.38 3.39 8.80
C ARG A 93 12.56 4.53 8.21
N ILE A 94 11.25 4.34 8.16
CA ILE A 94 10.30 5.40 7.84
C ILE A 94 9.44 5.68 9.07
N LEU A 95 9.09 6.96 9.27
CA LEU A 95 8.15 7.35 10.32
C LEU A 95 6.74 7.37 9.72
N VAL A 96 5.90 6.44 10.16
CA VAL A 96 4.52 6.34 9.68
C VAL A 96 3.65 7.29 10.50
N PRO A 97 2.86 8.17 9.85
CA PRO A 97 1.97 9.07 10.58
C PRO A 97 0.99 8.32 11.48
N LYS A 98 0.75 8.87 12.67
CA LYS A 98 -0.09 8.23 13.70
C LYS A 98 -1.49 7.88 13.18
N LYS A 99 -2.11 8.77 12.42
CA LYS A 99 -3.46 8.53 11.86
C LYS A 99 -3.48 7.30 10.95
N LEU A 100 -2.40 7.07 10.22
CA LEU A 100 -2.30 5.90 9.34
C LEU A 100 -2.09 4.63 10.15
N LEU A 101 -1.27 4.69 11.21
CA LEU A 101 -1.09 3.55 12.13
C LEU A 101 -2.43 3.13 12.73
N GLU A 102 -3.24 4.09 13.14
CA GLU A 102 -4.56 3.85 13.71
C GLU A 102 -5.52 3.26 12.67
N TYR A 103 -5.52 3.81 11.46
CA TYR A 103 -6.38 3.33 10.38
C TYR A 103 -6.14 1.85 10.08
N ALA A 104 -4.89 1.45 9.95
CA ALA A 104 -4.51 0.07 9.61
C ALA A 104 -4.35 -0.82 10.85
N GLU A 105 -4.53 -0.26 12.06
CA GLU A 105 -4.37 -0.99 13.32
C GLU A 105 -3.03 -1.70 13.39
N LEU A 106 -1.95 -1.02 12.96
CA LEU A 106 -0.62 -1.61 12.98
C LEU A 106 -0.11 -1.73 14.42
N SER A 107 0.43 -2.89 14.74
CA SER A 107 1.09 -3.18 16.01
C SER A 107 2.59 -3.39 15.78
N ALA A 108 3.30 -3.93 16.76
CA ALA A 108 4.74 -4.13 16.68
C ALA A 108 5.17 -5.06 15.54
N GLU A 109 4.32 -6.01 15.16
CA GLU A 109 4.59 -6.99 14.11
C GLU A 109 3.86 -6.59 12.84
N VAL A 110 4.61 -6.18 11.82
CA VAL A 110 4.06 -5.72 10.53
C VAL A 110 4.60 -6.60 9.42
N ILE A 111 3.77 -6.89 8.43
CA ILE A 111 4.20 -7.58 7.23
C ILE A 111 4.11 -6.63 6.04
N LEU A 112 5.17 -6.57 5.24
CA LEU A 112 5.22 -5.82 3.99
C LEU A 112 5.00 -6.78 2.85
N VAL A 113 3.98 -6.52 2.04
CA VAL A 113 3.56 -7.44 0.98
C VAL A 113 3.69 -6.73 -0.37
N ALA A 114 4.52 -7.30 -1.24
CA ALA A 114 4.66 -6.77 -2.60
C ALA A 114 3.37 -7.03 -3.40
N ASN A 115 2.87 -6.00 -4.07
CA ASN A 115 1.67 -6.05 -4.88
C ASN A 115 1.86 -5.18 -6.13
N GLY A 116 2.52 -5.76 -7.15
CA GLY A 116 2.85 -5.04 -8.37
C GLY A 116 3.86 -3.92 -8.12
N ASN A 117 3.48 -2.69 -8.42
CA ASN A 117 4.34 -1.52 -8.23
C ASN A 117 4.21 -0.86 -6.86
N LYS A 118 3.52 -1.52 -5.93
CA LYS A 118 3.29 -0.98 -4.59
C LYS A 118 3.52 -2.04 -3.54
N ILE A 119 3.63 -1.59 -2.29
CA ILE A 119 3.88 -2.45 -1.14
C ILE A 119 2.78 -2.20 -0.13
N GLU A 120 2.07 -3.24 0.27
CA GLU A 120 1.06 -3.14 1.32
C GLU A 120 1.69 -3.36 2.68
N LEU A 121 1.27 -2.58 3.66
CA LEU A 121 1.70 -2.68 5.05
C LEU A 121 0.52 -3.16 5.87
N TRP A 122 0.64 -4.35 6.43
CA TRP A 122 -0.42 -4.99 7.21
C TRP A 122 0.05 -5.29 8.63
N ASP A 123 -0.86 -5.16 9.58
CA ASP A 123 -0.67 -5.83 10.86
C ASP A 123 -0.61 -7.33 10.61
N HIS A 124 0.36 -8.02 11.21
CA HIS A 124 0.61 -9.43 10.91
C HIS A 124 -0.63 -10.31 11.14
N ALA A 125 -1.32 -10.13 12.27
CA ALA A 125 -2.50 -10.93 12.58
C ALA A 125 -3.67 -10.63 11.64
N ILE A 126 -3.86 -9.37 11.28
CA ILE A 126 -4.91 -8.97 10.34
C ILE A 126 -4.64 -9.58 8.96
N TYR A 127 -3.39 -9.57 8.51
CA TYR A 127 -3.02 -10.15 7.23
C TYR A 127 -3.28 -11.66 7.18
N GLU A 128 -2.92 -12.38 8.24
CA GLU A 128 -3.21 -13.81 8.32
C GLU A 128 -4.71 -14.10 8.19
N SER A 129 -5.53 -13.27 8.83
CA SER A 129 -6.99 -13.37 8.73
C SER A 129 -7.48 -13.10 7.31
N GLU A 130 -6.87 -12.12 6.61
CA GLU A 130 -7.21 -11.80 5.22
C GLU A 130 -6.95 -12.96 4.27
N LEU A 131 -5.92 -13.76 4.52
CA LEU A 131 -5.56 -14.91 3.68
C LEU A 131 -6.39 -16.17 4.00
N ASN A 132 -7.18 -16.15 5.05
CA ASN A 132 -7.94 -17.33 5.50
C ASN A 132 -9.23 -17.46 4.69
N VAL A 133 -9.16 -18.22 3.60
CA VAL A 133 -10.29 -18.49 2.72
C VAL A 133 -10.47 -20.00 2.56
N ASP A 134 -11.73 -20.45 2.44
CA ASP A 134 -12.01 -21.83 2.11
C ASP A 134 -12.02 -22.06 0.59
N ALA A 135 -12.15 -23.31 0.17
CA ALA A 135 -12.11 -23.67 -1.25
C ALA A 135 -13.26 -23.03 -2.04
N ALA A 136 -14.44 -22.92 -1.45
CA ALA A 136 -15.60 -22.32 -2.11
C ALA A 136 -15.39 -20.84 -2.34
N GLU A 137 -14.91 -20.12 -1.34
CA GLU A 137 -14.61 -18.70 -1.45
C GLU A 137 -13.49 -18.45 -2.47
N MET A 138 -12.44 -19.28 -2.44
CA MET A 138 -11.35 -19.15 -3.41
C MET A 138 -11.84 -19.35 -4.85
N SER A 139 -12.74 -20.31 -5.08
CA SER A 139 -13.35 -20.52 -6.40
C SER A 139 -14.15 -19.31 -6.87
N GLN A 140 -14.90 -18.67 -5.97
CA GLN A 140 -15.66 -17.46 -6.31
C GLN A 140 -14.75 -16.30 -6.69
N LEU A 141 -13.66 -16.11 -5.94
CA LEU A 141 -12.68 -15.07 -6.23
C LEU A 141 -11.98 -15.32 -7.57
N ALA A 142 -11.63 -16.58 -7.85
CA ALA A 142 -11.01 -16.96 -9.11
C ALA A 142 -11.95 -16.71 -10.30
N GLN A 143 -13.26 -17.00 -10.16
CA GLN A 143 -14.24 -16.71 -11.20
C GLN A 143 -14.36 -15.22 -11.48
N LEU A 144 -14.42 -14.41 -10.42
CA LEU A 144 -14.46 -12.95 -10.55
C LEU A 144 -13.24 -12.42 -11.31
N PHE A 145 -12.06 -12.93 -10.97
CA PHE A 145 -10.82 -12.57 -11.66
C PHE A 145 -10.89 -12.92 -13.15
N HIS A 146 -11.35 -14.13 -13.49
CA HIS A 146 -11.46 -14.54 -14.88
C HIS A 146 -12.45 -13.69 -15.67
N GLN A 147 -13.58 -13.32 -15.06
CA GLN A 147 -14.56 -12.44 -15.70
C GLN A 147 -13.96 -11.08 -16.02
N GLN A 148 -13.23 -10.48 -15.08
CA GLN A 148 -12.59 -9.19 -15.28
C GLN A 148 -11.50 -9.26 -16.37
N ARG A 149 -10.71 -10.32 -16.38
CA ARG A 149 -9.68 -10.52 -17.39
C ARG A 149 -10.26 -10.62 -18.79
N ASN A 150 -11.41 -11.30 -18.94
CA ASN A 150 -12.07 -11.49 -20.24
C ASN A 150 -12.78 -10.25 -20.74
N GLN A 151 -13.08 -9.28 -19.87
CA GLN A 151 -13.71 -8.01 -20.22
C GLN A 151 -12.71 -6.92 -20.56
N GLY A 152 -11.47 -7.11 -20.18
CA GLY A 152 -10.38 -6.18 -20.45
C GLY A 152 -9.60 -6.55 -21.70
#